data_edc7becdb5da69bbcdec72d4d2e21a10
#
_entry.id   edc7becdb5da69bbcdec72d4d2e21a10
#
_cell.length_a   1.000
_cell.length_b   1.000
_cell.length_c   1.000
_cell.angle_alpha   90.00
_cell.angle_beta   90.00
_cell.angle_gamma   90.00
#
_symmetry.space_group_name_H-M   'P 1'
#
loop_
_entity.id
_entity.type
_entity.pdbx_description
1 polymer ?
#
loop_
_entity_poly.entity_id
_entity_poly.type
_entity_poly.pdbx_seq_one_letter_code
_entity_poly.pdbx_strand_id
1 'polypeptide(L)'
;MESKEIQLELEPIDNSRLANLCGQFDENLRYIEKNTGVSIGNRGNQFRLSGLDAKALDATERVLRRLYLITKSSSVSVEDVHLELKGSEV
;
A
#
# COMPACT_ATOMS: atom_id res chain seq x y z
N MET A 1 19.70 14.09 5.49
CA MET A 1 19.39 12.82 4.82
C MET A 1 18.28 13.03 3.81
N GLU A 2 18.44 12.44 2.66
CA GLU A 2 17.47 12.63 1.59
C GLU A 2 16.42 11.52 1.64
N SER A 3 15.16 11.92 1.57
CA SER A 3 14.10 10.94 1.42
C SER A 3 14.10 10.42 -0.02
N LYS A 4 13.69 9.16 -0.17
CA LYS A 4 13.55 8.52 -1.47
C LYS A 4 12.08 8.43 -1.80
N GLU A 5 11.79 8.39 -3.09
CA GLU A 5 10.42 8.34 -3.56
C GLU A 5 10.29 7.34 -4.68
N ILE A 6 9.24 6.56 -4.66
CA ILE A 6 8.86 5.72 -5.80
C ILE A 6 7.41 5.98 -6.14
N GLN A 7 7.07 5.77 -7.39
CA GLN A 7 5.72 5.93 -7.88
C GLN A 7 5.30 4.62 -8.52
N LEU A 8 4.04 4.24 -8.30
CA LEU A 8 3.50 3.04 -8.91
C LEU A 8 2.07 3.27 -9.35
N GLU A 9 1.66 2.51 -10.35
CA GLU A 9 0.28 2.51 -10.80
C GLU A 9 -0.30 1.12 -10.58
N LEU A 10 -1.49 1.07 -10.01
CA LEU A 10 -2.19 -0.19 -9.81
C LEU A 10 -3.18 -0.37 -10.95
N GLU A 11 -3.08 -1.48 -11.64
CA GLU A 11 -3.93 -1.79 -12.78
C GLU A 11 -4.60 -3.14 -12.58
N PRO A 12 -5.82 -3.31 -13.11
CA PRO A 12 -6.59 -2.34 -13.89
C PRO A 12 -7.13 -1.20 -13.01
N ILE A 13 -7.50 -0.09 -13.65
CA ILE A 13 -8.10 1.04 -12.92
C ILE A 13 -9.52 0.66 -12.57
N ASP A 14 -9.80 0.53 -11.28
CA ASP A 14 -11.11 0.16 -10.77
C ASP A 14 -11.33 0.91 -9.47
N ASN A 15 -12.19 1.91 -9.51
CA ASN A 15 -12.40 2.79 -8.36
C ASN A 15 -12.95 2.04 -7.14
N SER A 16 -13.78 1.02 -7.35
CA SER A 16 -14.30 0.21 -6.25
C SER A 16 -13.18 -0.57 -5.58
N ARG A 17 -12.28 -1.15 -6.38
CA ARG A 17 -11.15 -1.89 -5.84
C ARG A 17 -10.16 -0.97 -5.14
N LEU A 18 -9.94 0.23 -5.69
CA LEU A 18 -9.05 1.21 -5.08
C LEU A 18 -9.59 1.66 -3.72
N ALA A 19 -10.90 1.93 -3.65
CA ALA A 19 -11.52 2.30 -2.38
C ALA A 19 -11.41 1.17 -1.36
N ASN A 20 -11.57 -0.07 -1.81
CA ASN A 20 -11.43 -1.25 -0.96
C ASN A 20 -9.99 -1.39 -0.43
N LEU A 21 -9.01 -1.16 -1.31
CA LEU A 21 -7.60 -1.22 -0.92
C LEU A 21 -7.27 -0.19 0.17
N CYS A 22 -7.71 1.05 -0.04
CA CYS A 22 -7.40 2.14 0.90
C CYS A 22 -8.14 1.97 2.22
N GLY A 23 -9.35 1.43 2.18
CA GLY A 23 -10.18 1.27 3.35
C GLY A 23 -10.92 2.54 3.69
N GLN A 24 -11.82 2.44 4.68
CA GLN A 24 -12.61 3.58 5.13
C GLN A 24 -11.67 4.61 5.77
N PHE A 25 -11.78 5.86 5.32
CA PHE A 25 -10.91 6.95 5.78
C PHE A 25 -9.43 6.63 5.57
N ASP A 26 -9.11 5.87 4.51
CA ASP A 26 -7.74 5.44 4.21
C ASP A 26 -7.09 4.66 5.35
N GLU A 27 -7.88 3.95 6.16
CA GLU A 27 -7.36 3.26 7.33
C GLU A 27 -6.30 2.23 7.00
N ASN A 28 -6.44 1.54 5.85
CA ASN A 28 -5.44 0.55 5.45
C ASN A 28 -4.11 1.22 5.10
N LEU A 29 -4.18 2.35 4.39
CA LEU A 29 -2.97 3.08 4.04
C LEU A 29 -2.29 3.65 5.28
N ARG A 30 -3.08 4.17 6.22
CA ARG A 30 -2.52 4.71 7.48
C ARG A 30 -1.87 3.61 8.31
N TYR A 31 -2.46 2.42 8.30
CA TYR A 31 -1.86 1.28 8.99
C TYR A 31 -0.51 0.91 8.40
N ILE A 32 -0.41 0.89 7.06
CA ILE A 32 0.85 0.60 6.39
C ILE A 32 1.89 1.66 6.74
N GLU A 33 1.51 2.95 6.67
CA GLU A 33 2.42 4.04 7.01
C GLU A 33 2.98 3.90 8.42
N LYS A 34 2.10 3.58 9.36
CA LYS A 34 2.49 3.45 10.76
C LYS A 34 3.49 2.33 10.98
N ASN A 35 3.35 1.24 10.23
CA ASN A 35 4.17 0.06 10.42
C ASN A 35 5.44 0.04 9.59
N THR A 36 5.53 0.84 8.55
CA THR A 36 6.68 0.86 7.65
C THR A 36 7.49 2.14 7.73
N GLY A 37 6.91 3.21 8.23
CA GLY A 37 7.55 4.52 8.21
C GLY A 37 7.53 5.16 6.82
N VAL A 38 6.80 4.59 5.88
CA VAL A 38 6.69 5.08 4.51
C VAL A 38 5.46 5.97 4.41
N SER A 39 5.61 7.16 3.80
CA SER A 39 4.47 8.02 3.51
C SER A 39 3.82 7.58 2.22
N ILE A 40 2.49 7.49 2.22
CA ILE A 40 1.72 7.03 1.07
C ILE A 40 0.73 8.11 0.67
N GLY A 41 0.88 8.61 -0.55
CA GLY A 41 -0.13 9.47 -1.16
C GLY A 41 -0.67 8.79 -2.40
N ASN A 42 -1.91 9.10 -2.76
CA ASN A 42 -2.48 8.52 -3.97
C ASN A 42 -3.41 9.48 -4.67
N ARG A 43 -3.47 9.32 -5.97
CA ARG A 43 -4.44 10.03 -6.82
C ARG A 43 -4.98 8.99 -7.78
N GLY A 44 -6.22 8.53 -7.53
CA GLY A 44 -6.78 7.43 -8.28
C GLY A 44 -5.91 6.19 -8.11
N ASN A 45 -5.46 5.60 -9.22
CA ASN A 45 -4.62 4.40 -9.18
C ASN A 45 -3.13 4.70 -9.11
N GLN A 46 -2.74 5.96 -9.04
CA GLN A 46 -1.34 6.37 -8.95
C GLN A 46 -0.97 6.57 -7.49
N PHE A 47 0.05 5.86 -7.03
CA PHE A 47 0.51 5.92 -5.65
C PHE A 47 1.92 6.45 -5.60
N ARG A 48 2.18 7.30 -4.61
CA ARG A 48 3.50 7.85 -4.36
C ARG A 48 3.95 7.42 -2.97
N LEU A 49 5.08 6.74 -2.92
CA LEU A 49 5.64 6.23 -1.67
C LEU A 49 6.93 6.99 -1.41
N SER A 50 7.08 7.52 -0.20
CA SER A 50 8.31 8.22 0.15
C SER A 50 8.77 7.85 1.55
N GLY A 51 10.09 7.84 1.73
CA GLY A 51 10.68 7.48 3.00
C GLY A 51 12.20 7.48 2.89
N LEU A 52 12.85 7.17 4.02
CA LEU A 52 14.32 7.17 4.09
C LEU A 52 14.92 5.83 3.75
N ASP A 53 14.18 4.75 3.89
CA ASP A 53 14.69 3.39 3.74
C ASP A 53 14.19 2.77 2.44
N ALA A 54 15.11 2.49 1.52
CA ALA A 54 14.78 1.90 0.24
C ALA A 54 14.13 0.52 0.38
N LYS A 55 14.55 -0.26 1.38
CA LYS A 55 13.95 -1.59 1.62
C LYS A 55 12.50 -1.48 2.05
N ALA A 56 12.21 -0.49 2.90
CA ALA A 56 10.84 -0.25 3.34
C ALA A 56 9.96 0.20 2.17
N LEU A 57 10.50 1.02 1.27
CA LEU A 57 9.76 1.44 0.07
C LEU A 57 9.43 0.25 -0.82
N ASP A 58 10.41 -0.63 -1.06
CA ASP A 58 10.19 -1.81 -1.89
C ASP A 58 9.18 -2.75 -1.27
N ALA A 59 9.27 -2.95 0.05
CA ALA A 59 8.31 -3.80 0.75
C ALA A 59 6.90 -3.22 0.67
N THR A 60 6.77 -1.91 0.83
CA THR A 60 5.49 -1.24 0.75
C THR A 60 4.88 -1.38 -0.64
N GLU A 61 5.68 -1.24 -1.67
CA GLU A 61 5.21 -1.44 -3.04
C GLU A 61 4.65 -2.84 -3.24
N ARG A 62 5.40 -3.86 -2.79
CA ARG A 62 4.95 -5.25 -2.91
C ARG A 62 3.65 -5.48 -2.16
N VAL A 63 3.55 -4.93 -0.95
CA VAL A 63 2.33 -5.09 -0.14
C VAL A 63 1.13 -4.48 -0.87
N LEU A 64 1.28 -3.27 -1.40
CA LEU A 64 0.18 -2.61 -2.11
C LEU A 64 -0.26 -3.41 -3.34
N ARG A 65 0.70 -3.93 -4.10
CA ARG A 65 0.36 -4.73 -5.29
C ARG A 65 -0.36 -6.01 -4.92
N ARG A 66 0.09 -6.68 -3.85
CA ARG A 66 -0.55 -7.92 -3.41
C ARG A 66 -1.94 -7.66 -2.86
N LEU A 67 -2.10 -6.60 -2.07
CA LEU A 67 -3.42 -6.23 -1.56
C LEU A 67 -4.38 -5.88 -2.68
N TYR A 68 -3.88 -5.23 -3.71
CA TYR A 68 -4.73 -4.91 -4.86
C TYR A 68 -5.21 -6.16 -5.59
N LEU A 69 -4.37 -7.20 -5.64
CA LEU A 69 -4.79 -8.49 -6.18
C LEU A 69 -5.93 -9.09 -5.34
N ILE A 70 -5.85 -8.96 -4.03
CA ILE A 70 -6.91 -9.46 -3.14
C ILE A 70 -8.24 -8.78 -3.43
N THR A 71 -8.21 -7.48 -3.76
CA THR A 71 -9.44 -6.73 -4.05
C THR A 71 -10.20 -7.26 -5.25
N LYS A 72 -9.57 -8.11 -6.04
CA LYS A 72 -10.23 -8.72 -7.19
C LYS A 72 -11.38 -9.63 -6.78
N SER A 73 -11.27 -10.26 -5.62
CA SER A 73 -12.24 -11.26 -5.18
C SER A 73 -12.76 -11.08 -3.77
N SER A 74 -12.18 -10.17 -2.98
CA SER A 74 -12.63 -9.99 -1.59
C SER A 74 -12.30 -8.59 -1.09
N SER A 75 -12.84 -8.27 0.10
CA SER A 75 -12.54 -7.02 0.77
C SER A 75 -11.20 -7.11 1.48
N VAL A 76 -10.49 -5.99 1.56
CA VAL A 76 -9.22 -5.91 2.30
C VAL A 76 -9.50 -5.30 3.66
N SER A 77 -9.17 -6.03 4.71
CA SER A 77 -9.26 -5.56 6.08
C SER A 77 -7.89 -5.20 6.62
N VAL A 78 -7.85 -4.52 7.75
CA VAL A 78 -6.58 -4.23 8.44
C VAL A 78 -5.83 -5.53 8.77
N GLU A 79 -6.57 -6.60 9.06
CA GLU A 79 -5.94 -7.90 9.33
C GLU A 79 -5.22 -8.44 8.10
N ASP A 80 -5.81 -8.27 6.92
CA ASP A 80 -5.16 -8.69 5.67
C ASP A 80 -3.88 -7.88 5.45
N VAL A 81 -3.94 -6.58 5.72
CA VAL A 81 -2.77 -5.71 5.62
C VAL A 81 -1.67 -6.18 6.57
N HIS A 82 -2.05 -6.48 7.80
CA HIS A 82 -1.10 -6.95 8.81
C HIS A 82 -0.38 -8.22 8.35
N LEU A 83 -1.14 -9.17 7.81
CA LEU A 83 -0.55 -10.43 7.33
C LEU A 83 0.41 -10.21 6.17
N GLU A 84 0.05 -9.33 5.24
CA GLU A 84 0.92 -9.04 4.11
C GLU A 84 2.21 -8.34 4.56
N LEU A 85 2.10 -7.43 5.53
CA LEU A 85 3.28 -6.76 6.07
C LEU A 85 4.22 -7.76 6.74
N LYS A 86 3.68 -8.70 7.50
CA LYS A 86 4.48 -9.75 8.12
C LYS A 86 5.18 -10.62 7.08
N GLY A 87 4.47 -10.97 6.02
CA GLY A 87 5.04 -11.80 4.96
C GLY A 87 6.19 -11.12 4.23
N SER A 88 6.20 -9.80 4.16
CA SER A 88 7.24 -9.06 3.45
C SER A 88 8.46 -8.73 4.30
N GLU A 89 8.44 -9.06 5.58
CA GLU A 89 9.56 -8.82 6.49
C GLU A 89 10.67 -9.88 6.41
N VAL A 90 10.42 -10.94 5.72
CA VAL A 90 11.35 -12.07 5.65
C VAL A 90 12.47 -11.81 4.66
#